data_9ea4efb09a78d4ddf363094c075ef222
#
_entry.id   9ea4efb09a78d4ddf363094c075ef222
#
_cell.length_a   1.000
_cell.length_b   1.000
_cell.length_c   1.000
_cell.angle_alpha   90.00
_cell.angle_beta   90.00
_cell.angle_gamma   90.00
#
_symmetry.space_group_name_H-M   'P 1'
#
loop_
_entity.id
_entity.type
_entity.pdbx_description
1 polymer ?
#
loop_
_entity_poly.entity_id
_entity_poly.type
_entity_poly.pdbx_seq_one_letter_code
_entity_poly.pdbx_strand_id
1 'polypeptide(L)'
;FVIKDDTGYLLAYNANYTAPGGELNSQVKVAGTTSAYGDLPQITPASVTVLETGLTVAEPNWLEVNKDNIENLDLTKCQPIKMTGALSISGYHYNLSIDGTTVQGSISYPLESLGLADLAGHIITVYGYFAGGNNANFRNILAVSVQDEGEPETPTSTIAEVIAAEKGSLVKTEATVMAIHKKGYILGDATGAIYVFT
;
A
#
# COMPACT_ATOMS: atom_id res chain seq x y z
N PHE A 1 -15.87 4.86 6.19
CA PHE A 1 -15.36 6.23 6.13
C PHE A 1 -14.76 6.66 7.46
N VAL A 2 -13.93 7.69 7.44
CA VAL A 2 -13.35 8.29 8.63
C VAL A 2 -13.99 9.66 8.84
N ILE A 3 -14.35 9.96 10.08
CA ILE A 3 -14.80 11.28 10.51
C ILE A 3 -13.75 11.92 11.40
N LYS A 4 -13.73 13.25 11.42
CA LYS A 4 -12.79 14.05 12.22
C LYS A 4 -13.57 15.16 12.95
N ASP A 5 -13.15 15.44 14.17
CA ASP A 5 -13.48 16.66 14.91
C ASP A 5 -12.21 17.26 15.53
N ASP A 6 -12.39 18.20 16.47
CA ASP A 6 -11.26 18.87 17.16
C ASP A 6 -10.51 17.94 18.12
N THR A 7 -11.07 16.76 18.45
CA THR A 7 -10.49 15.79 19.38
C THR A 7 -9.73 14.67 18.67
N GLY A 8 -10.00 14.44 17.38
CA GLY A 8 -9.30 13.41 16.62
C GLY A 8 -10.10 12.80 15.49
N TYR A 9 -9.75 11.54 15.18
CA TYR A 9 -10.31 10.77 14.07
C TYR A 9 -11.02 9.53 14.59
N LEU A 10 -12.11 9.15 13.95
CA LEU A 10 -12.88 7.95 14.28
C LEU A 10 -13.27 7.21 13.00
N LEU A 11 -13.05 5.91 12.99
CA LEU A 11 -13.54 5.02 11.94
C LEU A 11 -15.05 4.79 12.11
N ALA A 12 -15.80 5.00 11.04
CA ALA A 12 -17.22 4.67 10.95
C ALA A 12 -17.39 3.52 9.95
N TYR A 13 -17.77 2.35 10.43
CA TYR A 13 -17.90 1.15 9.59
C TYR A 13 -19.19 0.39 9.86
N ASN A 14 -19.90 0.07 8.77
CA ASN A 14 -21.01 -0.88 8.76
C ASN A 14 -21.04 -1.56 7.39
N ALA A 15 -20.92 -2.88 7.36
CA ALA A 15 -20.88 -3.67 6.13
C ALA A 15 -22.15 -3.52 5.26
N ASN A 16 -23.29 -3.19 5.88
CA ASN A 16 -24.57 -3.00 5.20
C ASN A 16 -24.89 -1.53 4.90
N TYR A 17 -23.96 -0.63 5.20
CA TYR A 17 -24.16 0.81 5.03
C TYR A 17 -23.32 1.29 3.85
N THR A 18 -23.98 1.59 2.76
CA THR A 18 -23.32 2.35 1.69
C THR A 18 -22.94 3.72 2.25
N ALA A 19 -21.70 4.15 1.99
CA ALA A 19 -21.25 5.47 2.41
C ALA A 19 -22.37 6.49 2.17
N PRO A 20 -22.66 7.38 3.13
CA PRO A 20 -23.59 8.46 2.88
C PRO A 20 -23.14 9.11 1.59
N GLY A 21 -24.04 9.47 0.69
CA GLY A 21 -23.70 10.11 -0.58
C GLY A 21 -22.93 11.42 -0.38
N GLY A 22 -21.99 11.38 0.57
CA GLY A 22 -21.09 12.41 1.01
C GLY A 22 -19.82 12.35 0.18
N GLU A 23 -19.57 13.41 -0.52
CA GLU A 23 -18.26 13.72 -1.04
C GLU A 23 -17.29 13.86 0.13
N LEU A 24 -16.00 13.65 -0.12
CA LEU A 24 -14.95 14.01 0.83
C LEU A 24 -15.14 15.46 1.27
N ASN A 25 -14.76 15.76 2.52
CA ASN A 25 -14.90 17.10 3.11
C ASN A 25 -16.35 17.58 3.28
N SER A 26 -17.23 16.65 3.63
CA SER A 26 -18.59 16.96 4.05
C SER A 26 -18.71 16.96 5.58
N GLN A 27 -19.44 17.92 6.13
CA GLN A 27 -19.85 17.86 7.53
C GLN A 27 -21.01 16.88 7.68
N VAL A 28 -20.87 15.94 8.62
CA VAL A 28 -21.88 14.90 8.85
C VAL A 28 -22.25 14.79 10.31
N LYS A 29 -23.50 14.37 10.56
CA LYS A 29 -23.95 13.89 11.86
C LYS A 29 -24.13 12.37 11.76
N VAL A 30 -23.41 11.64 12.60
CA VAL A 30 -23.45 10.19 12.66
C VAL A 30 -24.11 9.75 13.98
N ALA A 31 -25.10 8.88 13.90
CA ALA A 31 -25.66 8.20 15.06
C ALA A 31 -25.49 6.69 14.89
N GLY A 32 -25.11 5.99 15.95
CA GLY A 32 -24.82 4.57 15.91
C GLY A 32 -24.40 4.01 17.26
N THR A 33 -23.84 2.81 17.26
CA THR A 33 -23.31 2.16 18.45
C THR A 33 -21.80 2.10 18.40
N THR A 34 -21.16 2.22 19.56
CA THR A 34 -19.71 1.99 19.67
C THR A 34 -19.38 0.52 19.45
N SER A 35 -18.29 0.27 18.76
CA SER A 35 -17.75 -1.06 18.49
C SER A 35 -16.22 -0.98 18.38
N ALA A 36 -15.57 -2.08 18.05
CA ALA A 36 -14.14 -2.10 17.79
C ALA A 36 -13.81 -3.08 16.66
N TYR A 37 -12.75 -2.80 15.93
CA TYR A 37 -12.13 -3.74 15.01
C TYR A 37 -10.69 -4.03 15.47
N GLY A 38 -10.49 -5.22 16.03
CA GLY A 38 -9.29 -5.47 16.83
C GLY A 38 -9.26 -4.51 18.02
N ASP A 39 -8.15 -3.80 18.18
CA ASP A 39 -7.97 -2.79 19.24
C ASP A 39 -8.44 -1.38 18.83
N LEU A 40 -8.85 -1.18 17.58
CA LEU A 40 -9.29 0.13 17.07
C LEU A 40 -10.75 0.41 17.44
N PRO A 41 -11.05 1.42 18.26
CA PRO A 41 -12.42 1.87 18.48
C PRO A 41 -13.06 2.40 17.20
N GLN A 42 -14.32 2.09 17.00
CA GLN A 42 -15.10 2.57 15.87
C GLN A 42 -16.55 2.81 16.26
N ILE A 43 -17.29 3.52 15.40
CA ILE A 43 -18.73 3.59 15.46
C ILE A 43 -19.34 2.73 14.35
N THR A 44 -20.37 1.94 14.70
CA THR A 44 -21.22 1.26 13.72
C THR A 44 -22.43 2.18 13.44
N PRO A 45 -22.46 2.87 12.28
CA PRO A 45 -23.53 3.83 11.99
C PRO A 45 -24.87 3.15 11.84
N ALA A 46 -25.89 3.72 12.48
CA ALA A 46 -27.30 3.44 12.24
C ALA A 46 -27.93 4.50 11.33
N SER A 47 -27.43 5.72 11.39
CA SER A 47 -27.79 6.81 10.47
C SER A 47 -26.64 7.78 10.27
N VAL A 48 -26.59 8.38 9.09
CA VAL A 48 -25.68 9.48 8.76
C VAL A 48 -26.49 10.56 8.04
N THR A 49 -26.36 11.78 8.51
CA THR A 49 -26.97 12.96 7.89
C THR A 49 -25.88 13.89 7.43
N VAL A 50 -25.89 14.24 6.14
CA VAL A 50 -25.01 15.26 5.60
C VAL A 50 -25.58 16.63 5.96
N LEU A 51 -24.77 17.47 6.60
CA LEU A 51 -25.15 18.81 7.04
C LEU A 51 -24.65 19.86 6.05
N GLU A 52 -23.42 19.68 5.54
CA GLU A 52 -22.78 20.58 4.60
C GLU A 52 -21.79 19.81 3.71
N THR A 53 -21.57 20.25 2.49
CA THR A 53 -20.64 19.64 1.53
C THR A 53 -19.64 20.68 1.01
N GLY A 54 -18.53 20.19 0.42
CA GLY A 54 -17.55 21.07 -0.21
C GLY A 54 -16.73 21.92 0.74
N LEU A 55 -16.55 21.46 1.98
CA LEU A 55 -15.74 22.17 2.97
C LEU A 55 -14.26 22.15 2.58
N THR A 56 -13.55 23.23 2.89
CA THR A 56 -12.10 23.24 2.81
C THR A 56 -11.54 22.66 4.11
N VAL A 57 -10.96 21.48 4.02
CA VAL A 57 -10.29 20.80 5.15
C VAL A 57 -8.79 20.86 4.92
N ALA A 58 -8.05 21.31 5.93
CA ALA A 58 -6.60 21.32 5.88
C ALA A 58 -6.07 19.88 5.74
N GLU A 59 -5.03 19.71 4.93
CA GLU A 59 -4.35 18.45 4.81
C GLU A 59 -3.80 18.01 6.19
N PRO A 60 -4.01 16.74 6.58
CA PRO A 60 -3.52 16.26 7.85
C PRO A 60 -1.99 16.10 7.83
N ASN A 61 -1.40 16.11 9.03
CA ASN A 61 -0.01 15.74 9.18
C ASN A 61 0.10 14.21 9.09
N TRP A 62 0.59 13.70 7.95
CA TRP A 62 0.73 12.28 7.68
C TRP A 62 1.85 11.66 8.52
N LEU A 63 1.51 10.72 9.41
CA LEU A 63 2.51 9.88 10.08
C LEU A 63 3.12 8.93 9.05
N GLU A 64 4.43 9.01 8.83
CA GLU A 64 5.12 8.04 8.00
C GLU A 64 5.26 6.69 8.70
N VAL A 65 4.69 5.65 8.08
CA VAL A 65 4.75 4.26 8.57
C VAL A 65 5.71 3.49 7.68
N ASN A 66 6.77 2.98 8.28
CA ASN A 66 7.86 2.26 7.63
C ASN A 66 8.32 1.06 8.48
N LYS A 67 9.37 0.34 8.06
CA LYS A 67 9.90 -0.83 8.74
C LYS A 67 10.25 -0.60 10.22
N ASP A 68 10.64 0.63 10.60
CA ASP A 68 11.13 0.92 11.95
C ASP A 68 10.00 1.14 12.95
N ASN A 69 8.79 1.46 12.47
CA ASN A 69 7.67 1.80 13.34
C ASN A 69 6.37 1.01 13.08
N ILE A 70 6.23 0.30 11.97
CA ILE A 70 4.99 -0.40 11.61
C ILE A 70 4.58 -1.46 12.65
N GLU A 71 5.54 -2.14 13.26
CA GLU A 71 5.27 -3.16 14.30
C GLU A 71 4.73 -2.53 15.59
N ASN A 72 5.19 -1.30 15.90
CA ASN A 72 4.85 -0.56 17.11
C ASN A 72 3.81 0.54 16.87
N LEU A 73 3.12 0.51 15.73
CA LEU A 73 2.05 1.45 15.44
C LEU A 73 0.94 1.32 16.50
N ASP A 74 0.46 2.46 17.03
CA ASP A 74 -0.64 2.48 18.00
C ASP A 74 -1.94 2.00 17.33
N LEU A 75 -2.32 0.76 17.60
CA LEU A 75 -3.48 0.11 16.99
C LEU A 75 -4.82 0.60 17.57
N THR A 76 -4.79 1.41 18.62
CA THR A 76 -5.99 1.94 19.27
C THR A 76 -6.45 3.28 18.69
N LYS A 77 -5.70 3.85 17.76
CA LYS A 77 -5.98 5.18 17.20
C LYS A 77 -6.20 5.15 15.70
N CYS A 78 -7.38 5.61 15.26
CA CYS A 78 -7.56 6.05 13.89
C CYS A 78 -6.76 7.35 13.70
N GLN A 79 -5.82 7.34 12.74
CA GLN A 79 -4.92 8.47 12.51
C GLN A 79 -4.47 8.52 11.05
N PRO A 80 -4.14 9.73 10.54
CA PRO A 80 -3.62 9.86 9.19
C PRO A 80 -2.22 9.26 9.10
N ILE A 81 -2.02 8.38 8.13
CA ILE A 81 -0.76 7.69 7.89
C ILE A 81 -0.42 7.72 6.39
N LYS A 82 0.87 7.63 6.09
CA LYS A 82 1.36 7.28 4.75
C LYS A 82 2.27 6.07 4.84
N MET A 83 2.17 5.19 3.85
CA MET A 83 2.99 3.98 3.72
C MET A 83 3.53 3.87 2.31
N THR A 84 4.82 3.55 2.18
CA THR A 84 5.44 3.25 0.89
C THR A 84 5.82 1.77 0.85
N GLY A 85 5.49 1.08 -0.24
CA GLY A 85 5.84 -0.33 -0.41
C GLY A 85 5.45 -0.88 -1.77
N ALA A 86 5.89 -2.10 -2.06
CA ALA A 86 5.54 -2.80 -3.27
C ALA A 86 4.10 -3.31 -3.21
N LEU A 87 3.27 -2.88 -4.18
CA LEU A 87 1.87 -3.29 -4.25
C LEU A 87 1.74 -4.68 -4.85
N SER A 88 1.10 -5.57 -4.12
CA SER A 88 0.63 -6.87 -4.60
C SER A 88 -0.89 -6.94 -4.56
N ILE A 89 -1.49 -7.46 -5.63
CA ILE A 89 -2.95 -7.62 -5.74
C ILE A 89 -3.26 -9.10 -5.93
N SER A 90 -4.09 -9.65 -5.02
CA SER A 90 -4.57 -11.03 -5.10
C SER A 90 -6.06 -11.08 -4.76
N GLY A 91 -6.89 -11.23 -5.77
CA GLY A 91 -8.34 -11.11 -5.63
C GLY A 91 -8.75 -9.74 -5.07
N TYR A 92 -9.30 -9.72 -3.88
CA TYR A 92 -9.73 -8.47 -3.20
C TYR A 92 -8.69 -7.93 -2.21
N HIS A 93 -7.49 -8.51 -2.16
CA HIS A 93 -6.44 -8.12 -1.23
C HIS A 93 -5.42 -7.23 -1.94
N TYR A 94 -5.23 -6.03 -1.44
CA TYR A 94 -4.27 -5.04 -1.91
C TYR A 94 -3.24 -4.83 -0.81
N ASN A 95 -2.11 -5.52 -0.90
CA ASN A 95 -1.10 -5.51 0.15
C ASN A 95 0.14 -4.73 -0.27
N LEU A 96 0.73 -4.02 0.68
CA LEU A 96 1.97 -3.29 0.54
C LEU A 96 3.07 -4.03 1.29
N SER A 97 4.01 -4.61 0.57
CA SER A 97 5.23 -5.16 1.16
C SER A 97 6.21 -4.03 1.42
N ILE A 98 6.56 -3.82 2.69
CA ILE A 98 7.53 -2.83 3.12
C ILE A 98 8.86 -3.55 3.33
N ASP A 99 9.92 -3.11 2.63
CA ASP A 99 11.23 -3.74 2.73
C ASP A 99 11.78 -3.71 4.17
N GLY A 100 12.37 -4.82 4.59
CA GLY A 100 12.98 -4.98 5.93
C GLY A 100 12.00 -5.31 7.07
N THR A 101 10.72 -5.62 6.77
CA THR A 101 9.74 -6.11 7.78
C THR A 101 8.84 -7.19 7.19
N THR A 102 8.29 -8.04 8.06
CA THR A 102 7.25 -9.02 7.71
C THR A 102 5.83 -8.48 7.87
N VAL A 103 5.68 -7.33 8.53
CA VAL A 103 4.39 -6.65 8.67
C VAL A 103 4.10 -5.85 7.40
N GLN A 104 2.91 -6.04 6.85
CA GLN A 104 2.47 -5.43 5.60
C GLN A 104 1.42 -4.36 5.83
N GLY A 105 1.38 -3.37 4.95
CA GLY A 105 0.19 -2.55 4.77
C GLY A 105 -0.89 -3.35 4.04
N SER A 106 -2.17 -3.03 4.28
CA SER A 106 -3.29 -3.59 3.53
C SER A 106 -4.31 -2.49 3.23
N ILE A 107 -4.54 -2.22 1.94
CA ILE A 107 -5.49 -1.20 1.51
C ILE A 107 -6.89 -1.82 1.55
N SER A 108 -7.72 -1.31 2.45
CA SER A 108 -9.05 -1.83 2.69
C SER A 108 -10.08 -1.14 1.79
N TYR A 109 -10.85 -1.94 1.04
CA TYR A 109 -11.95 -1.48 0.18
C TYR A 109 -11.59 -0.26 -0.67
N PRO A 110 -10.52 -0.32 -1.49
CA PRO A 110 -10.10 0.84 -2.28
C PRO A 110 -11.17 1.26 -3.28
N LEU A 111 -11.27 2.57 -3.50
CA LEU A 111 -12.09 3.11 -4.58
C LEU A 111 -11.40 2.83 -5.93
N GLU A 112 -12.18 2.52 -6.96
CA GLU A 112 -11.67 2.31 -8.33
C GLU A 112 -10.92 3.55 -8.85
N SER A 113 -11.33 4.75 -8.42
CA SER A 113 -10.69 6.02 -8.80
C SER A 113 -9.23 6.15 -8.34
N LEU A 114 -8.75 5.29 -7.44
CA LEU A 114 -7.34 5.24 -7.04
C LEU A 114 -6.44 4.54 -8.08
N GLY A 115 -7.00 3.85 -9.07
CA GLY A 115 -6.25 3.24 -10.18
C GLY A 115 -5.30 2.12 -9.77
N LEU A 116 -5.50 1.50 -8.61
CA LEU A 116 -4.55 0.52 -8.05
C LEU A 116 -4.33 -0.71 -8.94
N ALA A 117 -5.31 -1.07 -9.77
CA ALA A 117 -5.20 -2.24 -10.64
C ALA A 117 -4.03 -2.12 -11.64
N ASP A 118 -3.77 -0.90 -12.11
CA ASP A 118 -2.70 -0.60 -13.08
C ASP A 118 -1.33 -0.47 -12.41
N LEU A 119 -1.29 -0.44 -11.07
CA LEU A 119 -0.08 -0.26 -10.27
C LEU A 119 0.41 -1.57 -9.61
N ALA A 120 -0.16 -2.71 -10.00
CA ALA A 120 0.27 -4.01 -9.47
C ALA A 120 1.76 -4.27 -9.77
N GLY A 121 2.55 -4.52 -8.74
CA GLY A 121 3.99 -4.71 -8.84
C GLY A 121 4.82 -3.43 -8.69
N HIS A 122 4.22 -2.26 -8.76
CA HIS A 122 4.92 -0.97 -8.53
C HIS A 122 5.19 -0.74 -7.05
N ILE A 123 6.19 0.07 -6.77
CA ILE A 123 6.34 0.76 -5.48
C ILE A 123 5.34 1.92 -5.50
N ILE A 124 4.51 1.99 -4.48
CA ILE A 124 3.53 3.08 -4.33
C ILE A 124 3.61 3.68 -2.94
N THR A 125 3.31 4.97 -2.84
CA THR A 125 3.04 5.64 -1.56
C THR A 125 1.53 5.83 -1.41
N VAL A 126 0.96 5.26 -0.36
CA VAL A 126 -0.47 5.37 -0.04
C VAL A 126 -0.65 6.35 1.11
N TYR A 127 -1.51 7.32 0.91
CA TYR A 127 -1.98 8.26 1.94
C TYR A 127 -3.38 7.88 2.36
N GLY A 128 -3.63 7.81 3.66
CA GLY A 128 -4.93 7.42 4.17
C GLY A 128 -5.00 7.41 5.68
N TYR A 129 -5.99 6.72 6.19
CA TYR A 129 -6.21 6.63 7.63
C TYR A 129 -6.02 5.18 8.09
N PHE A 130 -5.34 5.00 9.22
CA PHE A 130 -5.24 3.69 9.84
C PHE A 130 -6.62 3.18 10.21
N ALA A 131 -6.98 2.03 9.67
CA ALA A 131 -8.30 1.40 9.79
C ALA A 131 -8.26 0.06 10.56
N GLY A 132 -7.26 -0.11 11.42
CA GLY A 132 -7.11 -1.27 12.27
C GLY A 132 -6.20 -2.36 11.71
N GLY A 133 -6.02 -3.40 12.51
CA GLY A 133 -5.30 -4.61 12.14
C GLY A 133 -5.95 -5.79 12.82
N ASN A 134 -6.23 -6.86 12.08
CA ASN A 134 -6.90 -8.04 12.61
C ASN A 134 -5.93 -9.14 13.04
N ASN A 135 -4.65 -8.98 12.79
CA ASN A 135 -3.59 -9.89 13.20
C ASN A 135 -2.24 -9.14 13.28
N ALA A 136 -1.20 -9.86 13.72
CA ALA A 136 0.13 -9.29 13.89
C ALA A 136 0.77 -8.79 12.58
N ASN A 137 0.30 -9.26 11.41
CA ASN A 137 1.02 -9.12 10.15
C ASN A 137 0.48 -8.02 9.22
N PHE A 138 -0.71 -7.47 9.49
CA PHE A 138 -1.31 -6.47 8.62
C PHE A 138 -1.70 -5.19 9.36
N ARG A 139 -1.47 -4.04 8.71
CA ARG A 139 -1.94 -2.72 9.10
C ARG A 139 -2.83 -2.18 8.00
N ASN A 140 -4.14 -2.12 8.29
CA ASN A 140 -5.11 -1.69 7.31
C ASN A 140 -5.08 -0.15 7.15
N ILE A 141 -5.15 0.29 5.92
CA ILE A 141 -5.27 1.69 5.55
C ILE A 141 -6.51 1.91 4.70
N LEU A 142 -7.32 2.87 5.06
CA LEU A 142 -8.38 3.41 4.22
C LEU A 142 -7.77 4.50 3.35
N ALA A 143 -7.41 4.14 2.12
CA ALA A 143 -6.68 5.02 1.22
C ALA A 143 -7.55 6.18 0.73
N VAL A 144 -6.96 7.38 0.68
CA VAL A 144 -7.56 8.59 0.09
C VAL A 144 -6.83 9.06 -1.16
N SER A 145 -5.52 8.78 -1.26
CA SER A 145 -4.73 9.01 -2.47
C SER A 145 -3.56 8.06 -2.56
N VAL A 146 -3.06 7.90 -3.77
CA VAL A 146 -1.92 7.03 -4.09
C VAL A 146 -0.99 7.79 -5.01
N GLN A 147 0.32 7.65 -4.76
CA GLN A 147 1.38 8.14 -5.63
C GLN A 147 2.15 6.93 -6.16
N ASP A 148 2.33 6.86 -7.47
CA ASP A 148 3.16 5.85 -8.13
C ASP A 148 4.62 6.28 -8.04
N GLU A 149 5.46 5.44 -7.45
CA GLU A 149 6.91 5.63 -7.36
C GLU A 149 7.66 4.84 -8.45
N GLY A 150 6.91 4.09 -9.27
CA GLY A 150 7.44 3.28 -10.37
C GLY A 150 7.68 1.81 -10.03
N GLU A 151 8.21 1.09 -11.00
CA GLU A 151 8.58 -0.31 -10.80
C GLU A 151 9.80 -0.44 -9.87
N PRO A 152 9.88 -1.52 -9.06
CA PRO A 152 11.06 -1.79 -8.25
C PRO A 152 12.32 -1.85 -9.12
N GLU A 153 13.34 -1.11 -8.75
CA GLU A 153 14.63 -1.20 -9.45
C GLU A 153 15.24 -2.59 -9.21
N THR A 154 15.46 -3.34 -10.28
CA THR A 154 16.28 -4.55 -10.22
C THR A 154 17.74 -4.12 -10.22
N PRO A 155 18.53 -4.38 -9.17
CA PRO A 155 19.94 -4.05 -9.15
C PRO A 155 20.69 -4.69 -10.31
N THR A 156 21.65 -3.97 -10.88
CA THR A 156 22.53 -4.53 -11.89
C THR A 156 23.49 -5.53 -11.24
N SER A 157 23.42 -6.77 -11.68
CA SER A 157 24.27 -7.89 -11.20
C SER A 157 25.41 -8.15 -12.15
N THR A 158 26.54 -8.58 -11.62
CA THR A 158 27.65 -9.13 -12.40
C THR A 158 27.24 -10.50 -12.99
N ILE A 159 27.97 -10.96 -14.02
CA ILE A 159 27.72 -12.30 -14.61
C ILE A 159 27.91 -13.41 -13.54
N ALA A 160 28.86 -13.29 -12.63
CA ALA A 160 29.02 -14.26 -11.55
C ALA A 160 27.82 -14.33 -10.62
N GLU A 161 27.21 -13.18 -10.26
CA GLU A 161 26.00 -13.11 -9.45
C GLU A 161 24.78 -13.67 -10.19
N VAL A 162 24.64 -13.40 -11.49
CA VAL A 162 23.58 -13.98 -12.32
C VAL A 162 23.69 -15.51 -12.34
N ILE A 163 24.91 -16.06 -12.47
CA ILE A 163 25.14 -17.51 -12.46
C ILE A 163 24.82 -18.13 -11.08
N ALA A 164 25.05 -17.39 -10.00
CA ALA A 164 24.79 -17.83 -8.64
C ALA A 164 23.32 -17.66 -8.21
N ALA A 165 22.54 -16.89 -8.95
CA ALA A 165 21.14 -16.62 -8.62
C ALA A 165 20.27 -17.89 -8.71
N GLU A 166 19.24 -17.97 -7.89
CA GLU A 166 18.27 -19.06 -7.95
C GLU A 166 17.52 -19.06 -9.28
N LYS A 167 17.23 -20.27 -9.78
CA LYS A 167 16.47 -20.42 -11.03
C LYS A 167 15.10 -19.75 -10.94
N GLY A 168 14.84 -18.83 -11.86
CA GLY A 168 13.59 -18.07 -11.92
C GLY A 168 13.69 -16.69 -11.28
N SER A 169 14.83 -16.32 -10.68
CA SER A 169 15.08 -14.96 -10.20
C SER A 169 15.08 -13.95 -11.34
N LEU A 170 14.46 -12.81 -11.13
CA LEU A 170 14.60 -11.65 -12.01
C LEU A 170 15.99 -11.04 -11.79
N VAL A 171 16.77 -10.91 -12.86
CA VAL A 171 18.11 -10.32 -12.82
C VAL A 171 18.26 -9.29 -13.95
N LYS A 172 19.08 -8.26 -13.68
CA LYS A 172 19.50 -7.26 -14.66
C LYS A 172 21.02 -7.27 -14.69
N THR A 173 21.63 -7.34 -15.88
CA THR A 173 23.08 -7.29 -16.03
C THR A 173 23.47 -6.40 -17.20
N GLU A 174 24.61 -5.72 -17.06
CA GLU A 174 25.28 -4.96 -18.11
C GLU A 174 26.58 -5.69 -18.43
N ALA A 175 26.70 -6.15 -19.68
CA ALA A 175 27.84 -6.93 -20.10
C ALA A 175 28.10 -6.77 -21.60
N THR A 176 29.27 -7.20 -22.06
CA THR A 176 29.65 -7.17 -23.47
C THR A 176 29.14 -8.41 -24.21
N VAL A 177 28.60 -8.22 -25.41
CA VAL A 177 28.28 -9.36 -26.29
C VAL A 177 29.57 -9.92 -26.84
N MET A 178 29.95 -11.12 -26.40
CA MET A 178 31.20 -11.80 -26.77
C MET A 178 31.06 -12.66 -28.05
N ALA A 179 29.86 -13.21 -28.27
CA ALA A 179 29.57 -14.01 -29.45
C ALA A 179 28.06 -14.03 -29.70
N ILE A 180 27.70 -14.22 -30.98
CA ILE A 180 26.29 -14.33 -31.41
C ILE A 180 26.08 -15.68 -32.08
N HIS A 181 24.95 -16.31 -31.74
CA HIS A 181 24.48 -17.55 -32.32
C HIS A 181 23.04 -17.40 -32.82
N LYS A 182 22.61 -18.26 -33.76
CA LYS A 182 21.25 -18.21 -34.33
C LYS A 182 20.11 -18.21 -33.29
N LYS A 183 20.36 -18.77 -32.10
CA LYS A 183 19.37 -18.91 -31.00
C LYS A 183 19.82 -18.24 -29.72
N GLY A 184 20.65 -17.22 -29.80
CA GLY A 184 21.10 -16.48 -28.61
C GLY A 184 22.48 -15.89 -28.78
N TYR A 185 23.05 -15.47 -27.66
CA TYR A 185 24.34 -14.79 -27.60
C TYR A 185 25.05 -15.06 -26.29
N ILE A 186 26.36 -14.83 -26.27
CA ILE A 186 27.15 -14.90 -25.04
C ILE A 186 27.39 -13.49 -24.55
N LEU A 187 27.02 -13.22 -23.30
CA LEU A 187 27.39 -12.02 -22.55
C LEU A 187 28.57 -12.31 -21.65
N GLY A 188 29.52 -11.39 -21.57
CA GLY A 188 30.67 -11.46 -20.66
C GLY A 188 30.99 -10.15 -20.01
N ASP A 189 31.46 -10.22 -18.76
CA ASP A 189 32.06 -9.14 -18.00
C ASP A 189 33.38 -9.60 -17.34
N ALA A 190 33.94 -8.78 -16.42
CA ALA A 190 35.17 -9.14 -15.72
C ALA A 190 35.03 -10.37 -14.78
N THR A 191 33.81 -10.80 -14.47
CA THR A 191 33.52 -11.87 -13.52
C THR A 191 33.18 -13.21 -14.19
N GLY A 192 32.82 -13.20 -15.49
CA GLY A 192 32.49 -14.42 -16.20
C GLY A 192 31.80 -14.21 -17.54
N ALA A 193 31.23 -15.30 -18.07
CA ALA A 193 30.40 -15.28 -19.26
C ALA A 193 29.17 -16.18 -19.10
N ILE A 194 28.05 -15.79 -19.72
CA ILE A 194 26.78 -16.52 -19.66
C ILE A 194 26.15 -16.56 -21.06
N TYR A 195 25.51 -17.68 -21.39
CA TYR A 195 24.75 -17.83 -22.63
C TYR A 195 23.29 -17.36 -22.40
N VAL A 196 22.84 -16.43 -23.23
CA VAL A 196 21.44 -15.95 -23.25
C VAL A 196 20.76 -16.60 -24.45
N PHE A 197 19.74 -17.40 -24.17
CA PHE A 197 18.91 -18.05 -25.18
C PHE A 197 17.72 -17.18 -25.53
N THR A 198 17.43 -16.98 -26.84
CA THR A 198 16.32 -16.15 -27.33
C THR A 198 15.33 -16.94 -28.17
#